data_e3d2227ee74bb34ed6a2a435cc418645
#
_entry.id   e3d2227ee74bb34ed6a2a435cc418645
#
_cell.length_a   1.000
_cell.length_b   1.000
_cell.length_c   1.000
_cell.angle_alpha   90.00
_cell.angle_beta   90.00
_cell.angle_gamma   90.00
#
_symmetry.space_group_name_H-M   'P 1'
#
loop_
_entity.id
_entity.type
_entity.pdbx_description
1 polymer ?
#
loop_
_entity_poly.entity_id
_entity_poly.type
_entity_poly.pdbx_seq_one_letter_code
_entity_poly.pdbx_strand_id
1 'polypeptide(L)'
;MIKVILIDDEPLACEIIKTYLKYFDDMVLVQECSDGFEGVKAIQQHQPDLIFLDIQMPKINGFEMLELLETKPSVIFITAYDSYAIKAFEANAVDYLLKPVAEERFREAVLKWKSKVTPAAPKQIDSVLNTMSATASQQNRIVVKTGNKVKIIAVHDVHFIEADDDFVKVTTAEGAFLKNKTLSFYEQTLDPQQFV
;
A
#
# COMPACT_ATOMS: atom_id res chain seq x y z
N MET A 1 22.90 9.02 -2.62
CA MET A 1 22.09 9.22 -1.40
C MET A 1 20.71 8.69 -1.69
N ILE A 2 20.23 7.77 -0.88
CA ILE A 2 18.97 7.05 -1.03
C ILE A 2 17.83 7.99 -0.59
N LYS A 3 16.88 8.26 -1.49
CA LYS A 3 15.71 9.12 -1.19
C LYS A 3 14.59 8.29 -0.58
N VAL A 4 14.10 8.74 0.57
CA VAL A 4 13.02 8.08 1.30
C VAL A 4 11.84 9.02 1.46
N ILE A 5 10.62 8.50 1.34
CA ILE A 5 9.39 9.18 1.72
C ILE A 5 8.71 8.38 2.84
N LEU A 6 8.17 9.08 3.83
CA LEU A 6 7.36 8.53 4.90
C LEU A 6 5.92 9.00 4.73
N ILE A 7 4.97 8.07 4.74
CA ILE A 7 3.55 8.33 4.49
C ILE A 7 2.74 7.67 5.60
N ASP A 8 2.27 8.48 6.55
CA ASP A 8 1.58 8.01 7.76
C ASP A 8 0.81 9.20 8.36
N ASP A 9 -0.44 9.03 8.74
CA ASP A 9 -1.25 10.08 9.34
C ASP A 9 -1.05 10.22 10.87
N GLU A 10 -0.25 9.34 11.47
CA GLU A 10 0.10 9.38 12.89
C GLU A 10 1.46 10.09 13.14
N PRO A 11 1.49 11.34 13.65
CA PRO A 11 2.73 12.08 13.83
C PRO A 11 3.75 11.38 14.75
N LEU A 12 3.27 10.66 15.79
CA LEU A 12 4.15 9.95 16.70
C LEU A 12 4.85 8.76 16.02
N ALA A 13 4.17 8.03 15.14
CA ALA A 13 4.77 6.98 14.35
C ALA A 13 5.84 7.54 13.41
N CYS A 14 5.56 8.69 12.77
CA CYS A 14 6.53 9.39 11.94
C CYS A 14 7.80 9.77 12.70
N GLU A 15 7.68 10.32 13.92
CA GLU A 15 8.86 10.69 14.74
C GLU A 15 9.75 9.49 15.10
N ILE A 16 9.14 8.35 15.40
CA ILE A 16 9.86 7.10 15.66
C ILE A 16 10.68 6.69 14.42
N ILE A 17 10.07 6.65 13.27
CA ILE A 17 10.72 6.25 12.00
C ILE A 17 11.82 7.24 11.64
N LYS A 18 11.59 8.55 11.78
CA LYS A 18 12.62 9.58 11.58
C LYS A 18 13.82 9.37 12.51
N THR A 19 13.57 8.96 13.74
CA THR A 19 14.66 8.66 14.70
C THR A 19 15.48 7.46 14.24
N TYR A 20 14.82 6.40 13.77
CA TYR A 20 15.52 5.21 13.27
C TYR A 20 16.26 5.45 11.95
N LEU A 21 15.74 6.32 11.08
CA LEU A 21 16.41 6.69 9.85
C LEU A 21 17.76 7.38 10.06
N LYS A 22 17.95 8.06 11.19
CA LYS A 22 19.23 8.70 11.55
C LYS A 22 20.41 7.71 11.69
N TYR A 23 20.14 6.42 11.85
CA TYR A 23 21.19 5.38 11.89
C TYR A 23 21.72 5.00 10.49
N PHE A 24 21.18 5.60 9.42
CA PHE A 24 21.53 5.30 8.04
C PHE A 24 22.00 6.58 7.33
N ASP A 25 23.30 6.89 7.40
CA ASP A 25 23.89 8.13 6.87
C ASP A 25 23.72 8.29 5.33
N ASP A 26 23.48 7.18 4.62
CA ASP A 26 23.28 7.16 3.18
C ASP A 26 21.82 7.34 2.76
N MET A 27 20.89 7.47 3.70
CA MET A 27 19.44 7.68 3.46
C MET A 27 19.03 9.10 3.83
N VAL A 28 18.16 9.69 3.03
CA VAL A 28 17.59 11.02 3.28
C VAL A 28 16.08 10.98 3.17
N LEU A 29 15.39 11.41 4.22
CA LEU A 29 13.96 11.65 4.19
C LEU A 29 13.71 12.93 3.39
N VAL A 30 13.15 12.80 2.19
CA VAL A 30 12.89 13.94 1.29
C VAL A 30 11.53 14.58 1.54
N GLN A 31 10.56 13.80 2.02
CA GLN A 31 9.24 14.30 2.39
C GLN A 31 8.55 13.37 3.39
N GLU A 32 7.75 13.97 4.27
CA GLU A 32 6.76 13.33 5.12
C GLU A 32 5.37 13.73 4.62
N CYS A 33 4.44 12.77 4.55
CA CYS A 33 3.08 12.95 4.04
C CYS A 33 2.09 12.40 5.06
N SER A 34 1.00 13.12 5.27
CA SER A 34 -0.05 12.77 6.24
C SER A 34 -1.26 12.06 5.62
N ASP A 35 -1.28 11.89 4.30
CA ASP A 35 -2.31 11.11 3.60
C ASP A 35 -1.81 10.55 2.26
N GLY A 36 -2.58 9.60 1.70
CA GLY A 36 -2.20 8.92 0.47
C GLY A 36 -2.17 9.83 -0.76
N PHE A 37 -2.93 10.92 -0.84
CA PHE A 37 -2.87 11.85 -1.98
C PHE A 37 -1.62 12.72 -1.94
N GLU A 38 -1.20 13.15 -0.75
CA GLU A 38 0.10 13.79 -0.57
C GLU A 38 1.23 12.83 -0.97
N GLY A 39 1.11 11.55 -0.54
CA GLY A 39 2.05 10.49 -0.90
C GLY A 39 2.21 10.32 -2.42
N VAL A 40 1.10 10.25 -3.18
CA VAL A 40 1.14 10.16 -4.65
C VAL A 40 1.90 11.33 -5.26
N LYS A 41 1.60 12.58 -4.82
CA LYS A 41 2.28 13.78 -5.33
C LYS A 41 3.78 13.77 -5.01
N ALA A 42 4.12 13.45 -3.76
CA ALA A 42 5.49 13.39 -3.30
C ALA A 42 6.32 12.34 -4.08
N ILE A 43 5.75 11.16 -4.34
CA ILE A 43 6.41 10.11 -5.12
C ILE A 43 6.65 10.56 -6.56
N GLN A 44 5.67 11.19 -7.20
CA GLN A 44 5.82 11.72 -8.56
C GLN A 44 6.89 12.82 -8.64
N GLN A 45 6.96 13.70 -7.63
CA GLN A 45 7.90 14.81 -7.60
C GLN A 45 9.33 14.39 -7.29
N HIS A 46 9.52 13.53 -6.28
CA HIS A 46 10.84 13.20 -5.74
C HIS A 46 11.43 11.91 -6.31
N GLN A 47 10.59 11.02 -6.88
CA GLN A 47 10.99 9.69 -7.36
C GLN A 47 11.86 8.96 -6.33
N PRO A 48 11.30 8.61 -5.16
CA PRO A 48 12.05 8.00 -4.08
C PRO A 48 12.48 6.57 -4.42
N ASP A 49 13.57 6.13 -3.81
CA ASP A 49 14.07 4.75 -3.90
C ASP A 49 13.25 3.81 -3.01
N LEU A 50 12.79 4.32 -1.87
CA LEU A 50 12.04 3.59 -0.85
C LEU A 50 10.95 4.46 -0.24
N ILE A 51 9.79 3.87 0.03
CA ILE A 51 8.76 4.50 0.85
C ILE A 51 8.45 3.63 2.08
N PHE A 52 8.25 4.29 3.21
CA PHE A 52 7.57 3.72 4.37
C PHE A 52 6.12 4.17 4.32
N LEU A 53 5.18 3.22 4.39
CA LEU A 53 3.78 3.48 4.08
C LEU A 53 2.87 2.84 5.11
N ASP A 54 2.04 3.65 5.77
CA ASP A 54 0.92 3.09 6.50
C ASP A 54 -0.19 2.61 5.56
N ILE A 55 -0.90 1.60 5.99
CA ILE A 55 -2.04 1.04 5.25
C ILE A 55 -3.31 1.84 5.54
N GLN A 56 -3.57 2.12 6.81
CA GLN A 56 -4.82 2.75 7.24
C GLN A 56 -4.65 4.26 7.36
N MET A 57 -5.00 4.98 6.31
CA MET A 57 -4.96 6.44 6.28
C MET A 57 -6.31 7.02 5.85
N PRO A 58 -6.62 8.28 6.21
CA PRO A 58 -7.79 8.97 5.73
C PRO A 58 -7.85 9.09 4.20
N LYS A 59 -9.05 9.17 3.65
CA LYS A 59 -9.37 9.33 2.22
C LYS A 59 -9.07 8.09 1.39
N ILE A 60 -7.81 7.68 1.25
CA ILE A 60 -7.38 6.46 0.55
C ILE A 60 -6.39 5.70 1.42
N ASN A 61 -6.48 4.37 1.42
CA ASN A 61 -5.53 3.52 2.13
C ASN A 61 -4.22 3.33 1.33
N GLY A 62 -3.19 2.75 1.98
CA GLY A 62 -1.88 2.57 1.36
C GLY A 62 -1.90 1.73 0.09
N PHE A 63 -2.74 0.68 0.01
CA PHE A 63 -2.87 -0.13 -1.22
C PHE A 63 -3.56 0.63 -2.34
N GLU A 64 -4.64 1.34 -2.03
CA GLU A 64 -5.34 2.21 -2.99
C GLU A 64 -4.40 3.28 -3.54
N MET A 65 -3.57 3.86 -2.66
CA MET A 65 -2.54 4.82 -3.06
C MET A 65 -1.56 4.20 -4.07
N LEU A 66 -1.04 2.99 -3.80
CA LEU A 66 -0.10 2.31 -4.69
C LEU A 66 -0.70 1.96 -6.06
N GLU A 67 -2.02 1.75 -6.14
CA GLU A 67 -2.71 1.52 -7.42
C GLU A 67 -2.80 2.76 -8.30
N LEU A 68 -2.67 3.96 -7.73
CA LEU A 68 -2.68 5.22 -8.47
C LEU A 68 -1.33 5.55 -9.11
N LEU A 69 -0.26 4.87 -8.70
CA LEU A 69 1.09 5.10 -9.20
C LEU A 69 1.32 4.34 -10.51
N GLU A 70 1.89 5.02 -11.50
CA GLU A 70 2.35 4.39 -12.75
C GLU A 70 3.64 3.59 -12.52
N THR A 71 4.56 4.17 -11.75
CA THR A 71 5.82 3.52 -11.35
C THR A 71 5.84 3.41 -9.82
N LYS A 72 6.00 2.21 -9.32
CA LYS A 72 6.00 1.95 -7.87
C LYS A 72 7.42 1.95 -7.35
N PRO A 73 7.74 2.76 -6.33
CA PRO A 73 8.99 2.64 -5.58
C PRO A 73 9.02 1.34 -4.77
N SER A 74 10.16 1.01 -4.18
CA SER A 74 10.20 -0.04 -3.15
C SER A 74 9.35 0.37 -1.95
N VAL A 75 8.59 -0.57 -1.37
CA VAL A 75 7.66 -0.31 -0.27
C VAL A 75 8.01 -1.17 0.94
N ILE A 76 8.10 -0.55 2.11
CA ILE A 76 8.01 -1.20 3.41
C ILE A 76 6.75 -0.69 4.08
N PHE A 77 5.80 -1.58 4.34
CA PHE A 77 4.59 -1.21 5.08
C PHE A 77 4.87 -1.09 6.58
N ILE A 78 4.25 -0.08 7.21
CA ILE A 78 4.28 0.14 8.66
C ILE A 78 2.85 0.38 9.11
N THR A 79 2.26 -0.54 9.88
CA THR A 79 0.83 -0.47 10.22
C THR A 79 0.52 -1.12 11.56
N ALA A 80 -0.61 -0.73 12.18
CA ALA A 80 -1.11 -1.38 13.39
C ALA A 80 -1.83 -2.72 13.13
N TYR A 81 -2.07 -3.08 11.88
CA TYR A 81 -2.91 -4.22 11.50
C TYR A 81 -2.08 -5.38 10.94
N ASP A 82 -2.18 -6.54 11.54
CA ASP A 82 -1.53 -7.78 11.11
C ASP A 82 -2.21 -8.46 9.91
N SER A 83 -3.52 -8.24 9.76
CA SER A 83 -4.35 -8.87 8.72
C SER A 83 -4.00 -8.51 7.27
N TYR A 84 -3.21 -7.47 7.04
CA TYR A 84 -2.82 -7.03 5.70
C TYR A 84 -1.48 -7.61 5.20
N ALA A 85 -0.81 -8.45 5.98
CA ALA A 85 0.50 -9.01 5.60
C ALA A 85 0.46 -9.77 4.26
N ILE A 86 -0.60 -10.55 4.00
CA ILE A 86 -0.79 -11.29 2.74
C ILE A 86 -0.91 -10.32 1.56
N LYS A 87 -1.73 -9.25 1.69
CA LYS A 87 -1.88 -8.22 0.65
C LYS A 87 -0.58 -7.45 0.40
N ALA A 88 0.22 -7.21 1.43
CA ALA A 88 1.53 -6.59 1.30
C ALA A 88 2.49 -7.45 0.47
N PHE A 89 2.44 -8.77 0.66
CA PHE A 89 3.20 -9.73 -0.15
C PHE A 89 2.75 -9.71 -1.61
N GLU A 90 1.45 -9.74 -1.89
CA GLU A 90 0.88 -9.61 -3.25
C GLU A 90 1.26 -8.30 -3.93
N ALA A 91 1.38 -7.21 -3.16
CA ALA A 91 1.86 -5.92 -3.63
C ALA A 91 3.39 -5.87 -3.87
N ASN A 92 4.11 -6.99 -3.70
CA ASN A 92 5.56 -7.10 -3.79
C ASN A 92 6.30 -6.15 -2.83
N ALA A 93 5.76 -5.94 -1.63
CA ALA A 93 6.44 -5.18 -0.60
C ALA A 93 7.79 -5.82 -0.22
N VAL A 94 8.74 -4.99 0.13
CA VAL A 94 10.04 -5.45 0.61
C VAL A 94 9.91 -6.09 1.98
N ASP A 95 9.14 -5.44 2.85
CA ASP A 95 8.85 -5.92 4.20
C ASP A 95 7.55 -5.33 4.76
N TYR A 96 7.18 -5.83 5.95
CA TYR A 96 5.97 -5.48 6.67
C TYR A 96 6.29 -5.34 8.16
N LEU A 97 6.04 -4.17 8.73
CA LEU A 97 6.35 -3.84 10.11
C LEU A 97 5.06 -3.54 10.87
N LEU A 98 4.88 -4.17 12.02
CA LEU A 98 3.76 -3.88 12.91
C LEU A 98 4.10 -2.76 13.89
N LYS A 99 3.18 -1.81 14.07
CA LYS A 99 3.24 -0.81 15.13
C LYS A 99 2.89 -1.46 16.49
N PRO A 100 3.63 -1.15 17.57
CA PRO A 100 4.78 -0.26 17.63
C PRO A 100 6.03 -0.89 17.02
N VAL A 101 6.72 -0.15 16.15
CA VAL A 101 7.89 -0.66 15.43
C VAL A 101 9.09 -0.72 16.36
N ALA A 102 9.67 -1.91 16.52
CA ALA A 102 10.93 -2.08 17.21
C ALA A 102 12.11 -1.64 16.33
N GLU A 103 13.11 -0.97 16.90
CA GLU A 103 14.29 -0.48 16.17
C GLU A 103 15.00 -1.59 15.41
N GLU A 104 15.21 -2.75 16.05
CA GLU A 104 15.88 -3.90 15.42
C GLU A 104 15.14 -4.38 14.18
N ARG A 105 13.78 -4.46 14.27
CA ARG A 105 12.93 -4.90 13.16
C ARG A 105 12.95 -3.90 12.00
N PHE A 106 12.98 -2.59 12.31
CA PHE A 106 13.14 -1.53 11.31
C PHE A 106 14.50 -1.66 10.60
N ARG A 107 15.56 -1.86 11.35
CA ARG A 107 16.93 -2.03 10.82
C ARG A 107 17.03 -3.25 9.90
N GLU A 108 16.47 -4.39 10.30
CA GLU A 108 16.40 -5.59 9.46
C GLU A 108 15.70 -5.36 8.14
N ALA A 109 14.54 -4.67 8.15
CA ALA A 109 13.77 -4.37 6.96
C ALA A 109 14.56 -3.47 5.98
N VAL A 110 15.23 -2.45 6.48
CA VAL A 110 16.09 -1.57 5.66
C VAL A 110 17.29 -2.33 5.09
N LEU A 111 17.96 -3.16 5.89
CA LEU A 111 19.08 -3.98 5.42
C LEU A 111 18.64 -5.01 4.37
N LYS A 112 17.48 -5.63 4.56
CA LYS A 112 16.87 -6.54 3.58
C LYS A 112 16.60 -5.83 2.24
N TRP A 113 16.07 -4.59 2.28
CA TRP A 113 15.90 -3.79 1.07
C TRP A 113 17.24 -3.47 0.41
N LYS A 114 18.23 -2.98 1.16
CA LYS A 114 19.57 -2.68 0.63
C LYS A 114 20.22 -3.89 -0.03
N SER A 115 20.05 -5.08 0.54
CA SER A 115 20.59 -6.33 -0.04
C SER A 115 19.92 -6.73 -1.35
N LYS A 116 18.68 -6.33 -1.61
CA LYS A 116 17.95 -6.58 -2.86
C LYS A 116 18.35 -5.61 -3.97
N VAL A 117 18.65 -4.38 -3.62
CA VAL A 117 19.07 -3.33 -4.57
C VAL A 117 20.53 -3.51 -5.00
N THR A 118 21.35 -4.13 -4.15
CA THR A 118 22.73 -4.51 -4.49
C THR A 118 22.71 -5.94 -5.05
N PRO A 119 23.21 -6.22 -6.28
CA PRO A 119 23.12 -7.56 -6.86
C PRO A 119 24.02 -8.54 -6.12
N ALA A 120 23.47 -9.29 -5.19
CA ALA A 120 24.06 -10.47 -4.57
C ALA A 120 22.97 -11.51 -4.30
N ALA A 121 23.10 -12.64 -4.99
CA ALA A 121 22.43 -13.95 -4.90
C ALA A 121 21.17 -14.15 -4.03
N PRO A 122 20.18 -14.94 -4.54
CA PRO A 122 18.90 -15.16 -3.87
C PRO A 122 19.07 -16.09 -2.65
N LYS A 123 18.67 -15.64 -1.48
CA LYS A 123 18.41 -16.51 -0.33
C LYS A 123 16.90 -16.62 -0.12
N GLN A 124 16.46 -17.87 -0.07
CA GLN A 124 15.09 -18.34 0.11
C GLN A 124 14.43 -17.75 1.37
N ILE A 125 13.17 -17.34 1.21
CA ILE A 125 12.30 -16.88 2.30
C ILE A 125 11.26 -17.97 2.54
N ASP A 126 11.56 -18.88 3.47
CA ASP A 126 10.72 -20.05 3.78
C ASP A 126 10.14 -20.06 5.20
N SER A 127 9.87 -18.95 5.86
CA SER A 127 9.45 -19.06 7.27
C SER A 127 8.28 -18.21 7.78
N VAL A 128 7.51 -17.51 6.93
CA VAL A 128 6.42 -16.62 7.44
C VAL A 128 5.01 -17.07 7.03
N LEU A 129 4.85 -18.11 6.23
CA LEU A 129 3.55 -18.49 5.63
C LEU A 129 2.61 -19.34 6.52
N ASN A 130 2.97 -19.69 7.76
CA ASN A 130 2.20 -20.69 8.51
C ASN A 130 1.28 -20.18 9.61
N THR A 131 1.09 -18.89 9.77
CA THR A 131 0.11 -18.42 10.77
C THR A 131 -0.53 -17.15 10.29
N MET A 132 -1.71 -17.22 9.68
CA MET A 132 -2.76 -16.20 9.84
C MET A 132 -3.90 -16.40 8.86
N SER A 133 -5.04 -16.78 9.40
CA SER A 133 -6.32 -16.86 8.69
C SER A 133 -6.88 -15.46 8.48
N ALA A 134 -7.39 -15.24 7.28
CA ALA A 134 -7.95 -13.96 6.83
C ALA A 134 -9.18 -13.53 7.63
N THR A 135 -9.17 -12.32 8.16
CA THR A 135 -10.38 -11.54 8.41
C THR A 135 -10.49 -10.51 7.28
N ALA A 136 -11.38 -10.76 6.33
CA ALA A 136 -11.69 -9.81 5.27
C ALA A 136 -12.36 -8.58 5.88
N SER A 137 -11.69 -7.43 5.86
CA SER A 137 -12.35 -6.16 6.14
C SER A 137 -13.21 -5.79 4.93
N GLN A 138 -14.53 -5.67 5.10
CA GLN A 138 -15.46 -5.23 4.08
C GLN A 138 -15.04 -3.86 3.53
N GLN A 139 -14.89 -3.76 2.21
CA GLN A 139 -14.62 -2.49 1.55
C GLN A 139 -15.91 -1.71 1.38
N ASN A 140 -15.97 -0.50 1.95
CA ASN A 140 -17.12 0.41 1.80
C ASN A 140 -16.96 1.41 0.63
N ARG A 141 -15.83 1.35 -0.11
CA ARG A 141 -15.53 2.26 -1.22
C ARG A 141 -14.62 1.61 -2.25
N ILE A 142 -14.72 2.06 -3.50
CA ILE A 142 -13.87 1.64 -4.61
C ILE A 142 -13.16 2.89 -5.16
N VAL A 143 -11.83 2.84 -5.21
CA VAL A 143 -11.02 3.93 -5.81
C VAL A 143 -10.72 3.57 -7.26
N VAL A 144 -11.08 4.46 -8.19
CA VAL A 144 -10.82 4.29 -9.62
C VAL A 144 -10.02 5.46 -10.17
N LYS A 145 -9.15 5.18 -11.16
CA LYS A 145 -8.38 6.19 -11.89
C LYS A 145 -8.96 6.34 -13.29
N THR A 146 -9.28 7.57 -13.68
CA THR A 146 -9.74 7.90 -15.04
C THR A 146 -8.83 8.98 -15.61
N GLY A 147 -7.86 8.58 -16.45
CA GLY A 147 -6.78 9.47 -16.88
C GLY A 147 -5.99 10.02 -15.68
N ASN A 148 -5.94 11.35 -15.55
CA ASN A 148 -5.25 12.02 -14.42
C ASN A 148 -6.14 12.29 -13.20
N LYS A 149 -7.39 11.83 -13.20
CA LYS A 149 -8.33 12.04 -12.10
C LYS A 149 -8.52 10.77 -11.30
N VAL A 150 -8.55 10.89 -10.00
CA VAL A 150 -8.93 9.83 -9.06
C VAL A 150 -10.36 10.09 -8.62
N LYS A 151 -11.18 9.04 -8.61
CA LYS A 151 -12.54 9.08 -8.11
C LYS A 151 -12.70 8.00 -7.04
N ILE A 152 -13.32 8.39 -5.93
CA ILE A 152 -13.72 7.48 -4.87
C ILE A 152 -15.22 7.23 -5.05
N ILE A 153 -15.60 5.98 -5.24
CA ILE A 153 -16.97 5.51 -5.42
C ILE A 153 -17.37 4.81 -4.13
N ALA A 154 -18.43 5.27 -3.48
CA ALA A 154 -18.99 4.53 -2.36
C ALA A 154 -19.66 3.23 -2.87
N VAL A 155 -19.52 2.14 -2.15
CA VAL A 155 -20.03 0.82 -2.59
C VAL A 155 -21.54 0.86 -2.82
N HIS A 156 -22.30 1.65 -2.04
CA HIS A 156 -23.74 1.81 -2.22
C HIS A 156 -24.14 2.58 -3.49
N ASP A 157 -23.20 3.29 -4.15
CA ASP A 157 -23.41 3.96 -5.45
C ASP A 157 -23.12 3.02 -6.64
N VAL A 158 -22.60 1.82 -6.38
CA VAL A 158 -22.31 0.83 -7.42
C VAL A 158 -23.58 0.08 -7.79
N HIS A 159 -23.95 0.13 -9.06
CA HIS A 159 -25.11 -0.59 -9.56
C HIS A 159 -24.77 -2.05 -9.84
N PHE A 160 -23.66 -2.30 -10.51
CA PHE A 160 -23.16 -3.65 -10.76
C PHE A 160 -21.66 -3.62 -11.12
N ILE A 161 -21.05 -4.78 -11.01
CA ILE A 161 -19.64 -5.03 -11.33
C ILE A 161 -19.60 -6.21 -12.31
N GLU A 162 -18.96 -6.04 -13.44
CA GLU A 162 -18.86 -7.08 -14.48
C GLU A 162 -17.40 -7.29 -14.91
N ALA A 163 -17.07 -8.50 -15.36
CA ALA A 163 -15.77 -8.78 -15.96
C ALA A 163 -15.69 -8.15 -17.36
N ASP A 164 -14.54 -7.55 -17.67
CA ASP A 164 -14.24 -6.94 -18.97
C ASP A 164 -12.77 -7.26 -19.33
N ASP A 165 -12.55 -8.40 -19.95
CA ASP A 165 -11.24 -9.01 -20.24
C ASP A 165 -10.36 -9.11 -18.97
N ASP A 166 -9.22 -8.43 -18.95
CA ASP A 166 -8.28 -8.40 -17.81
C ASP A 166 -8.67 -7.38 -16.72
N PHE A 167 -9.83 -6.73 -16.87
CA PHE A 167 -10.33 -5.68 -15.99
C PHE A 167 -11.67 -6.07 -15.39
N VAL A 168 -12.09 -5.30 -14.41
CA VAL A 168 -13.46 -5.29 -13.92
C VAL A 168 -14.05 -3.92 -14.18
N LYS A 169 -15.25 -3.89 -14.71
CA LYS A 169 -16.01 -2.68 -14.98
C LYS A 169 -16.99 -2.42 -13.84
N VAL A 170 -16.78 -1.31 -13.15
CA VAL A 170 -17.64 -0.84 -12.05
C VAL A 170 -18.60 0.20 -12.61
N THR A 171 -19.90 -0.10 -12.60
CA THR A 171 -20.95 0.77 -13.16
C THR A 171 -21.71 1.46 -12.05
N THR A 172 -21.87 2.79 -12.20
CA THR A 172 -22.58 3.69 -11.29
C THR A 172 -23.54 4.58 -12.09
N ALA A 173 -24.35 5.40 -11.42
CA ALA A 173 -25.20 6.40 -12.06
C ALA A 173 -24.40 7.45 -12.88
N GLU A 174 -23.12 7.67 -12.54
CA GLU A 174 -22.26 8.65 -13.21
C GLU A 174 -21.44 8.06 -14.37
N GLY A 175 -21.55 6.74 -14.62
CA GLY A 175 -20.85 6.05 -15.69
C GLY A 175 -20.14 4.77 -15.24
N ALA A 176 -19.35 4.22 -16.15
CA ALA A 176 -18.60 2.98 -15.96
C ALA A 176 -17.10 3.27 -15.84
N PHE A 177 -16.43 2.56 -14.92
CA PHE A 177 -15.03 2.75 -14.58
C PHE A 177 -14.31 1.40 -14.63
N LEU A 178 -13.18 1.33 -15.34
CA LEU A 178 -12.36 0.13 -15.41
C LEU A 178 -11.41 0.08 -14.20
N LYS A 179 -11.30 -1.11 -13.62
CA LYS A 179 -10.39 -1.39 -12.51
C LYS A 179 -9.59 -2.66 -12.78
N ASN A 180 -8.27 -2.62 -12.61
CA ASN A 180 -7.41 -3.79 -12.74
C ASN A 180 -7.50 -4.66 -11.48
N LYS A 181 -8.60 -5.40 -11.37
CA LYS A 181 -8.92 -6.38 -10.32
C LYS A 181 -9.76 -7.49 -10.94
N THR A 182 -9.90 -8.60 -10.23
CA THR A 182 -10.78 -9.71 -10.64
C THR A 182 -12.15 -9.62 -9.98
N LEU A 183 -13.18 -10.24 -10.57
CA LEU A 183 -14.49 -10.39 -9.91
C LEU A 183 -14.36 -11.09 -8.57
N SER A 184 -13.56 -12.16 -8.50
CA SER A 184 -13.33 -12.89 -7.26
C SER A 184 -12.74 -12.03 -6.13
N PHE A 185 -11.97 -10.99 -6.47
CA PHE A 185 -11.52 -10.01 -5.48
C PHE A 185 -12.71 -9.26 -4.86
N TYR A 186 -13.67 -8.82 -5.68
CA TYR A 186 -14.85 -8.10 -5.20
C TYR A 186 -15.82 -9.01 -4.45
N GLU A 187 -16.00 -10.26 -4.88
CA GLU A 187 -16.79 -11.27 -4.16
C GLU A 187 -16.27 -11.53 -2.74
N GLN A 188 -14.95 -11.45 -2.54
CA GLN A 188 -14.32 -11.64 -1.23
C GLN A 188 -14.30 -10.39 -0.35
N THR A 189 -14.38 -9.20 -0.94
CA THR A 189 -14.15 -7.93 -0.22
C THR A 189 -15.40 -7.07 -0.05
N LEU A 190 -16.43 -7.28 -0.85
CA LEU A 190 -17.72 -6.60 -0.74
C LEU A 190 -18.68 -7.37 0.17
N ASP A 191 -19.67 -6.65 0.70
CA ASP A 191 -20.70 -7.25 1.56
C ASP A 191 -21.58 -8.20 0.72
N PRO A 192 -21.63 -9.52 1.03
CA PRO A 192 -22.47 -10.47 0.31
C PRO A 192 -23.98 -10.23 0.49
N GLN A 193 -24.39 -9.33 1.39
CA GLN A 193 -25.79 -8.90 1.51
C GLN A 193 -26.17 -7.81 0.50
N GLN A 194 -25.18 -7.11 -0.05
CA GLN A 194 -25.38 -6.04 -1.05
C GLN A 194 -25.08 -6.50 -2.49
N PHE A 195 -24.24 -7.50 -2.65
CA PHE A 195 -23.82 -8.03 -3.96
C PHE A 195 -24.01 -9.55 -4.00
N VAL A 196 -24.72 -10.01 -4.99
CA VAL A 196 -25.01 -11.42 -5.27
C VAL A 196 -24.33 -11.82 -6.58
#